data_f1d7c18a17ac6da5407c92f505cd2407
#
_entry.id   f1d7c18a17ac6da5407c92f505cd2407
#
_cell.length_a   1.000
_cell.length_b   1.000
_cell.length_c   1.000
_cell.angle_alpha   90.00
_cell.angle_beta   90.00
_cell.angle_gamma   90.00
#
_symmetry.space_group_name_H-M   'P 1'
#
loop_
_entity.id
_entity.type
_entity.pdbx_description
1 polymer ?
#
loop_
_entity_poly.entity_id
_entity_poly.type
_entity_poly.pdbx_seq_one_letter_code
_entity_poly.pdbx_strand_id
1 'polypeptide(L)'
;MTFVEAAPKDLFIVENRMDCDLYDFGLQIDLRSSAGGLLFDISEGGAGASVYQPFEIAEGHGAIRSFEPVTDGDRVVSILFDRLDGRSRVVFTVDVDDTLPEGPYGQTMIDGSEIADSKVFMTMVGEPPSTAAFLPSGEATVKHRGCGPVS
;
A
#
# COMPACT_ATOMS: atom_id res chain seq x y z
N MET A 1 -5.23 -6.73 -1.23
CA MET A 1 -4.47 -5.55 -1.67
C MET A 1 -3.57 -5.96 -2.82
N THR A 2 -3.44 -5.13 -3.83
CA THR A 2 -2.60 -5.41 -5.01
C THR A 2 -1.70 -4.20 -5.27
N PHE A 3 -0.42 -4.46 -5.47
CA PHE A 3 0.55 -3.52 -6.01
C PHE A 3 0.65 -3.73 -7.51
N VAL A 4 0.60 -2.65 -8.27
CA VAL A 4 0.75 -2.65 -9.74
C VAL A 4 1.80 -1.62 -10.11
N GLU A 5 2.90 -2.09 -10.66
CA GLU A 5 3.89 -1.22 -11.25
C GLU A 5 3.29 -0.51 -12.46
N ALA A 6 3.45 0.79 -12.51
CA ALA A 6 3.02 1.63 -13.62
C ALA A 6 3.86 2.90 -13.70
N ALA A 7 4.21 3.34 -14.90
CA ALA A 7 4.93 4.58 -15.09
C ALA A 7 3.95 5.73 -15.39
N PRO A 8 4.09 6.90 -14.82
CA PRO A 8 5.14 7.35 -13.90
C PRO A 8 4.81 7.14 -12.40
N LYS A 9 3.72 6.48 -12.07
CA LYS A 9 3.23 6.27 -10.71
C LYS A 9 2.86 4.81 -10.52
N ASP A 10 3.28 4.24 -9.41
CA ASP A 10 2.81 2.93 -9.00
C ASP A 10 1.43 3.01 -8.36
N LEU A 11 0.67 1.92 -8.48
CA LEU A 11 -0.68 1.84 -7.95
C LEU A 11 -0.75 0.83 -6.80
N PHE A 12 -1.42 1.24 -5.73
CA PHE A 12 -1.85 0.37 -4.66
C PHE A 12 -3.37 0.28 -4.65
N ILE A 13 -3.90 -0.92 -4.81
CA ILE A 13 -5.33 -1.19 -4.86
C ILE A 13 -5.74 -1.91 -3.58
N VAL A 14 -6.52 -1.24 -2.74
CA VAL A 14 -7.14 -1.81 -1.54
C VAL A 14 -8.55 -2.23 -1.90
N GLU A 15 -8.84 -3.52 -1.89
CA GLU A 15 -10.13 -4.07 -2.26
C GLU A 15 -10.79 -4.78 -1.09
N ASN A 16 -12.04 -4.44 -0.80
CA ASN A 16 -12.89 -5.21 0.08
C ASN A 16 -13.59 -6.31 -0.74
N ARG A 17 -13.12 -7.55 -0.60
CA ARG A 17 -13.67 -8.70 -1.33
C ARG A 17 -14.89 -9.34 -0.67
N MET A 18 -15.33 -8.81 0.49
CA MET A 18 -16.54 -9.27 1.18
C MET A 18 -17.79 -8.58 0.64
N ASP A 19 -18.95 -9.13 0.94
CA ASP A 19 -20.24 -8.54 0.57
C ASP A 19 -20.72 -7.46 1.57
N CYS A 20 -20.00 -7.27 2.65
CA CYS A 20 -20.30 -6.28 3.69
C CYS A 20 -19.26 -5.20 3.79
N ASP A 21 -19.68 -4.08 4.34
CA ASP A 21 -18.82 -2.92 4.57
C ASP A 21 -17.85 -3.14 5.72
N LEU A 22 -16.67 -2.58 5.58
CA LEU A 22 -15.69 -2.41 6.65
C LEU A 22 -15.77 -0.98 7.19
N TYR A 23 -15.74 -0.83 8.50
CA TYR A 23 -15.82 0.47 9.18
C TYR A 23 -14.64 0.69 10.11
N ASP A 24 -14.26 1.95 10.28
CA ASP A 24 -13.32 2.41 11.31
C ASP A 24 -12.05 1.54 11.43
N PHE A 25 -11.32 1.39 10.34
CA PHE A 25 -10.10 0.59 10.33
C PHE A 25 -8.88 1.38 9.85
N GLY A 26 -7.71 0.99 10.33
CA GLY A 26 -6.41 1.46 9.87
C GLY A 26 -5.76 0.44 8.95
N LEU A 27 -5.11 0.91 7.91
CA LEU A 27 -4.26 0.12 7.03
C LEU A 27 -2.86 0.72 7.02
N GLN A 28 -1.85 -0.12 7.24
CA GLN A 28 -0.45 0.28 7.15
C GLN A 28 0.26 -0.63 6.15
N ILE A 29 1.03 -0.02 5.24
CA ILE A 29 1.92 -0.72 4.34
C ILE A 29 3.34 -0.45 4.81
N ASP A 30 4.11 -1.50 4.98
CA ASP A 30 5.49 -1.47 5.48
C ASP A 30 6.42 -2.14 4.47
N LEU A 31 7.21 -1.32 3.77
CA LEU A 31 8.16 -1.74 2.75
C LEU A 31 9.53 -2.15 3.32
N ARG A 32 9.76 -2.00 4.64
CA ARG A 32 11.08 -2.22 5.26
C ARG A 32 11.62 -3.63 5.09
N SER A 33 10.72 -4.61 4.93
CA SER A 33 11.10 -6.01 4.68
C SER A 33 10.97 -6.44 3.22
N SER A 34 10.76 -5.50 2.29
CA SER A 34 10.67 -5.79 0.86
C SER A 34 11.95 -6.43 0.32
N ALA A 35 11.80 -7.36 -0.60
CA ALA A 35 12.93 -8.02 -1.27
C ALA A 35 13.82 -7.01 -2.02
N GLY A 36 13.22 -5.98 -2.61
CA GLY A 36 13.90 -4.89 -3.33
C GLY A 36 14.45 -3.77 -2.44
N GLY A 37 14.22 -3.80 -1.13
CA GLY A 37 14.61 -2.69 -0.26
C GLY A 37 13.87 -1.40 -0.60
N LEU A 38 12.58 -1.47 -0.90
CA LEU A 38 11.76 -0.39 -1.45
C LEU A 38 11.59 0.79 -0.51
N LEU A 39 11.45 1.97 -1.11
CA LEU A 39 11.10 3.23 -0.44
C LEU A 39 10.14 4.05 -1.31
N PHE A 40 9.48 5.05 -0.71
CA PHE A 40 8.67 6.02 -1.44
C PHE A 40 9.53 7.18 -1.91
N ASP A 41 9.49 7.49 -3.22
CA ASP A 41 10.17 8.63 -3.83
C ASP A 41 9.15 9.70 -4.25
N ILE A 42 9.11 10.78 -3.49
CA ILE A 42 8.08 11.82 -3.67
C ILE A 42 8.65 13.20 -3.96
N SER A 43 9.96 13.38 -4.03
CA SER A 43 10.58 14.68 -4.24
C SER A 43 11.79 14.63 -5.18
N GLU A 44 11.93 15.69 -5.97
CA GLU A 44 13.07 15.87 -6.88
C GLU A 44 14.41 15.86 -6.14
N GLY A 45 15.33 15.00 -6.58
CA GLY A 45 16.64 14.86 -5.96
C GLY A 45 16.62 14.22 -4.59
N GLY A 46 15.53 13.51 -4.25
CA GLY A 46 15.35 12.82 -2.98
C GLY A 46 16.08 11.49 -2.88
N ALA A 47 15.50 10.58 -2.10
CA ALA A 47 16.12 9.29 -1.73
C ALA A 47 16.10 8.24 -2.85
N GLY A 48 15.27 8.43 -3.88
CA GLY A 48 15.10 7.53 -5.01
C GLY A 48 15.78 7.98 -6.30
N ALA A 49 15.25 7.53 -7.42
CA ALA A 49 15.74 7.86 -8.75
C ALA A 49 15.29 9.24 -9.23
N SER A 50 15.57 9.57 -10.49
CA SER A 50 15.30 10.92 -11.04
C SER A 50 13.83 11.23 -11.33
N VAL A 51 12.96 10.23 -11.34
CA VAL A 51 11.50 10.38 -11.53
C VAL A 51 10.84 10.17 -10.17
N TYR A 52 10.02 11.10 -9.75
CA TYR A 52 9.31 11.05 -8.46
C TYR A 52 7.84 11.40 -8.63
N GLN A 53 6.98 10.87 -7.76
CA GLN A 53 5.54 11.18 -7.76
C GLN A 53 4.98 11.18 -6.35
N PRO A 54 4.17 12.20 -5.97
CA PRO A 54 3.59 12.30 -4.65
C PRO A 54 2.53 11.22 -4.42
N PHE A 55 2.24 10.98 -3.13
CA PHE A 55 1.10 10.17 -2.71
C PHE A 55 -0.23 10.88 -3.08
N GLU A 56 -1.07 10.21 -3.84
CA GLU A 56 -2.38 10.72 -4.25
C GLU A 56 -3.45 9.61 -4.18
N ILE A 57 -4.65 9.96 -3.74
CA ILE A 57 -5.80 9.06 -3.84
C ILE A 57 -6.39 9.22 -5.24
N ALA A 58 -6.34 8.16 -6.03
CA ALA A 58 -6.87 8.15 -7.40
C ALA A 58 -8.35 7.73 -7.47
N GLU A 59 -8.79 6.84 -6.58
CA GLU A 59 -10.16 6.34 -6.53
C GLU A 59 -10.57 6.07 -5.08
N GLY A 60 -11.83 6.36 -4.73
CA GLY A 60 -12.40 6.01 -3.44
C GLY A 60 -12.11 7.01 -2.30
N HIS A 61 -11.91 8.29 -2.58
CA HIS A 61 -11.67 9.33 -1.58
C HIS A 61 -12.67 9.31 -0.41
N GLY A 62 -13.94 9.02 -0.69
CA GLY A 62 -14.99 9.00 0.32
C GLY A 62 -14.87 7.90 1.37
N ALA A 63 -14.03 6.90 1.13
CA ALA A 63 -13.75 5.83 2.09
C ALA A 63 -12.69 6.22 3.13
N ILE A 64 -11.86 7.23 2.82
CA ILE A 64 -10.68 7.58 3.60
C ILE A 64 -11.01 8.71 4.57
N ARG A 65 -10.70 8.49 5.85
CA ARG A 65 -10.77 9.51 6.92
C ARG A 65 -9.56 10.43 6.87
N SER A 66 -8.39 9.85 6.84
CA SER A 66 -7.10 10.56 6.83
C SER A 66 -5.96 9.62 6.45
N PHE A 67 -4.85 10.19 6.08
CA PHE A 67 -3.58 9.47 5.94
C PHE A 67 -2.46 10.32 6.51
N GLU A 68 -1.41 9.67 7.02
CA GLU A 68 -0.20 10.36 7.43
C GLU A 68 0.54 10.88 6.20
N PRO A 69 1.07 12.12 6.23
CA PRO A 69 1.90 12.61 5.14
C PRO A 69 3.07 11.66 4.90
N VAL A 70 3.23 11.23 3.65
CA VAL A 70 4.40 10.47 3.24
C VAL A 70 5.54 11.45 2.99
N THR A 71 6.69 11.18 3.55
CA THR A 71 7.94 11.93 3.32
C THR A 71 8.86 11.13 2.42
N ASP A 72 9.69 11.84 1.69
CA ASP A 72 10.66 11.22 0.78
C ASP A 72 11.61 10.27 1.51
N GLY A 73 11.76 9.08 0.98
CA GLY A 73 12.54 8.01 1.61
C GLY A 73 11.81 7.21 2.70
N ASP A 74 10.56 7.57 3.01
CA ASP A 74 9.73 6.77 3.91
C ASP A 74 9.52 5.36 3.35
N ARG A 75 9.35 4.40 4.26
CA ARG A 75 9.06 3.00 3.92
C ARG A 75 7.76 2.50 4.53
N VAL A 76 7.02 3.39 5.17
CA VAL A 76 5.75 3.08 5.81
C VAL A 76 4.74 4.14 5.44
N VAL A 77 3.55 3.72 5.04
CA VAL A 77 2.38 4.58 4.86
C VAL A 77 1.22 4.06 5.68
N SER A 78 0.52 4.98 6.35
CA SER A 78 -0.63 4.66 7.21
C SER A 78 -1.86 5.43 6.73
N ILE A 79 -2.97 4.71 6.54
CA ILE A 79 -4.24 5.25 6.05
C ILE A 79 -5.35 4.84 7.02
N LEU A 80 -6.18 5.79 7.42
CA LEU A 80 -7.38 5.54 8.22
C LEU A 80 -8.62 5.61 7.32
N PHE A 81 -9.45 4.61 7.44
CA PHE A 81 -10.70 4.47 6.69
C PHE A 81 -11.90 4.70 7.60
N ASP A 82 -12.87 5.47 7.11
CA ASP A 82 -14.20 5.57 7.74
C ASP A 82 -15.05 4.37 7.35
N ARG A 83 -15.13 4.10 6.05
CA ARG A 83 -15.94 3.02 5.50
C ARG A 83 -15.43 2.60 4.14
N LEU A 84 -15.26 1.31 3.94
CA LEU A 84 -15.01 0.70 2.64
C LEU A 84 -16.14 -0.28 2.34
N ASP A 85 -17.00 0.09 1.41
CA ASP A 85 -18.20 -0.68 1.05
C ASP A 85 -17.83 -2.11 0.60
N GLY A 86 -18.76 -3.01 0.77
CA GLY A 86 -18.63 -4.36 0.24
C GLY A 86 -18.41 -4.35 -1.27
N ARG A 87 -17.49 -5.17 -1.77
CA ARG A 87 -17.11 -5.26 -3.18
C ARG A 87 -16.60 -3.96 -3.81
N SER A 88 -16.18 -3.01 -3.01
CA SER A 88 -15.56 -1.77 -3.47
C SER A 88 -14.05 -1.73 -3.27
N ARG A 89 -13.41 -0.71 -3.84
CA ARG A 89 -11.97 -0.53 -3.76
C ARG A 89 -11.59 0.94 -3.56
N VAL A 90 -10.39 1.13 -3.04
CA VAL A 90 -9.67 2.41 -3.03
C VAL A 90 -8.37 2.21 -3.81
N VAL A 91 -8.02 3.17 -4.64
CA VAL A 91 -6.75 3.19 -5.37
C VAL A 91 -5.98 4.44 -4.98
N PHE A 92 -4.75 4.27 -4.57
CA PHE A 92 -3.82 5.38 -4.41
C PHE A 92 -2.56 5.13 -5.24
N THR A 93 -1.88 6.22 -5.57
CA THR A 93 -0.67 6.22 -6.36
C THR A 93 0.45 6.91 -5.61
N VAL A 94 1.64 6.40 -5.76
CA VAL A 94 2.88 6.97 -5.22
C VAL A 94 4.03 6.34 -6.01
N ASP A 95 5.13 7.04 -6.12
CA ASP A 95 6.32 6.46 -6.73
C ASP A 95 7.08 5.62 -5.70
N VAL A 96 7.49 4.43 -6.10
CA VAL A 96 8.22 3.48 -5.26
C VAL A 96 9.50 3.08 -5.99
N ASP A 97 10.63 3.30 -5.35
CA ASP A 97 11.94 2.93 -5.89
C ASP A 97 12.63 1.85 -5.07
N ASP A 98 13.47 1.07 -5.74
CA ASP A 98 14.37 0.14 -5.08
C ASP A 98 15.67 0.82 -4.62
N THR A 99 16.34 0.21 -3.64
CA THR A 99 17.66 0.65 -3.15
C THR A 99 18.76 -0.34 -3.49
N LEU A 100 18.47 -1.32 -4.33
CA LEU A 100 19.44 -2.32 -4.74
C LEU A 100 20.43 -1.73 -5.76
N PRO A 101 21.67 -2.25 -5.86
CA PRO A 101 22.60 -1.90 -6.93
C PRO A 101 21.96 -2.20 -8.29
N GLU A 102 22.24 -1.35 -9.29
CA GLU A 102 21.65 -1.42 -10.63
C GLU A 102 21.53 -2.86 -11.15
N GLY A 103 20.29 -3.32 -11.28
CA GLY A 103 19.93 -4.53 -12.00
C GLY A 103 19.81 -4.27 -13.51
N PRO A 104 19.52 -5.29 -14.32
CA PRO A 104 19.40 -5.16 -15.78
C PRO A 104 18.30 -4.20 -16.24
N TYR A 105 17.41 -3.76 -15.35
CA TYR A 105 16.28 -2.86 -15.65
C TYR A 105 16.40 -1.46 -15.03
N GLY A 106 17.49 -1.17 -14.29
CA GLY A 106 17.68 0.10 -13.58
C GLY A 106 16.87 0.19 -12.28
N GLN A 107 17.08 1.27 -11.51
CA GLN A 107 16.42 1.50 -10.22
C GLN A 107 14.98 2.02 -10.34
N THR A 108 14.56 2.42 -11.53
CA THR A 108 13.25 3.06 -11.78
C THR A 108 12.14 2.11 -12.20
N MET A 109 12.44 0.83 -12.39
CA MET A 109 11.44 -0.18 -12.76
C MET A 109 11.43 -1.27 -11.71
N ILE A 110 10.39 -1.26 -10.87
CA ILE A 110 10.20 -2.26 -9.84
C ILE A 110 9.38 -3.41 -10.41
N ASP A 111 9.95 -4.59 -10.45
CA ASP A 111 9.18 -5.81 -10.69
C ASP A 111 8.30 -6.10 -9.45
N GLY A 112 7.09 -6.60 -9.66
CA GLY A 112 6.19 -7.03 -8.59
C GLY A 112 6.84 -8.01 -7.59
N SER A 113 7.91 -8.70 -7.99
CA SER A 113 8.70 -9.54 -7.09
C SER A 113 9.50 -8.75 -6.06
N GLU A 114 9.81 -7.48 -6.29
CA GLU A 114 10.60 -6.64 -5.38
C GLU A 114 9.79 -6.14 -4.19
N ILE A 115 8.45 -6.06 -4.31
CA ILE A 115 7.57 -5.77 -3.17
C ILE A 115 7.35 -7.00 -2.27
N ALA A 116 7.75 -8.18 -2.72
CA ALA A 116 7.62 -9.40 -1.93
C ALA A 116 8.22 -9.22 -0.53
N ASP A 117 7.59 -9.87 0.45
CA ASP A 117 7.92 -9.77 1.88
C ASP A 117 7.59 -8.42 2.56
N SER A 118 7.22 -7.37 1.83
CA SER A 118 6.59 -6.20 2.42
C SER A 118 5.31 -6.60 3.15
N LYS A 119 4.94 -5.85 4.19
CA LYS A 119 3.82 -6.24 5.05
C LYS A 119 2.66 -5.25 4.96
N VAL A 120 1.48 -5.79 5.08
CA VAL A 120 0.24 -5.02 5.25
C VAL A 120 -0.32 -5.36 6.62
N PHE A 121 -0.58 -4.35 7.43
CA PHE A 121 -1.23 -4.46 8.73
C PHE A 121 -2.60 -3.81 8.64
N MET A 122 -3.61 -4.51 9.13
CA MET A 122 -4.95 -3.96 9.30
C MET A 122 -5.30 -3.96 10.78
N THR A 123 -5.75 -2.81 11.28
CA THR A 123 -6.16 -2.62 12.67
C THR A 123 -7.62 -2.21 12.72
N MET A 124 -8.39 -2.84 13.60
CA MET A 124 -9.78 -2.49 13.89
C MET A 124 -9.98 -2.33 15.38
N VAL A 125 -10.90 -1.45 15.77
CA VAL A 125 -11.21 -1.23 17.19
C VAL A 125 -11.73 -2.52 17.83
N GLY A 126 -11.10 -2.94 18.93
CA GLY A 126 -11.50 -4.14 19.67
C GLY A 126 -11.03 -5.47 19.08
N GLU A 127 -10.25 -5.46 18.01
CA GLU A 127 -9.70 -6.68 17.40
C GLU A 127 -8.15 -6.66 17.42
N PRO A 128 -7.53 -7.84 17.50
CA PRO A 128 -6.08 -7.90 17.30
C PRO A 128 -5.72 -7.54 15.86
N PRO A 129 -4.56 -6.90 15.63
CA PRO A 129 -4.10 -6.57 14.29
C PRO A 129 -4.00 -7.82 13.39
N SER A 130 -4.46 -7.69 12.18
CA SER A 130 -4.29 -8.70 11.13
C SER A 130 -3.15 -8.30 10.20
N THR A 131 -2.33 -9.27 9.78
CA THR A 131 -1.14 -9.02 8.97
C THR A 131 -1.11 -9.95 7.77
N ALA A 132 -0.62 -9.43 6.65
CA ALA A 132 -0.28 -10.22 5.47
C ALA A 132 1.04 -9.73 4.88
N ALA A 133 1.76 -10.61 4.19
CA ALA A 133 2.92 -10.24 3.38
C ALA A 133 2.51 -10.19 1.90
N PHE A 134 3.16 -9.30 1.15
CA PHE A 134 3.06 -9.34 -0.30
C PHE A 134 3.76 -10.57 -0.86
N LEU A 135 3.10 -11.20 -1.81
CA LEU A 135 3.67 -12.29 -2.61
C LEU A 135 4.48 -11.70 -3.78
N PRO A 136 5.33 -12.48 -4.44
CA PRO A 136 6.02 -12.05 -5.67
C PRO A 136 5.07 -11.63 -6.81
N SER A 137 3.79 -11.99 -6.73
CA SER A 137 2.75 -11.52 -7.65
C SER A 137 2.29 -10.07 -7.40
N GLY A 138 2.78 -9.40 -6.35
CA GLY A 138 2.31 -8.08 -5.94
C GLY A 138 0.99 -8.11 -5.16
N GLU A 139 0.54 -9.28 -4.70
CA GLU A 139 -0.70 -9.41 -3.94
C GLU A 139 -0.46 -9.69 -2.46
N ALA A 140 -1.25 -9.06 -1.59
CA ALA A 140 -1.34 -9.37 -0.16
C ALA A 140 -2.81 -9.50 0.24
N THR A 141 -3.16 -10.58 0.92
CA THR A 141 -4.54 -10.82 1.38
C THR A 141 -4.59 -10.84 2.90
N VAL A 142 -5.12 -9.76 3.48
CA VAL A 142 -5.39 -9.69 4.91
C VAL A 142 -6.72 -10.40 5.18
N LYS A 143 -6.70 -11.38 6.09
CA LYS A 143 -7.90 -12.10 6.50
C LYS A 143 -8.59 -11.36 7.63
N HIS A 144 -9.88 -11.07 7.46
CA HIS A 144 -10.76 -10.55 8.49
C HIS A 144 -11.84 -11.59 8.87
N ARG A 145 -12.32 -11.54 10.11
CA ARG A 145 -13.25 -12.57 10.66
C ARG A 145 -14.66 -12.53 10.06
N GLY A 146 -14.93 -11.63 9.13
CA GLY A 146 -16.21 -11.55 8.42
C GLY A 146 -17.16 -10.50 8.96
N CYS A 147 -18.34 -10.43 8.37
CA CYS A 147 -19.37 -9.43 8.56
C CYS A 147 -20.28 -9.77 9.77
N GLY A 148 -19.72 -9.96 10.93
CA GLY A 148 -20.52 -10.11 12.15
C GLY A 148 -20.99 -8.75 12.67
N PRO A 149 -22.16 -8.66 13.32
CA PRO A 149 -22.50 -7.46 14.06
C PRO A 149 -21.41 -7.24 15.12
N VAL A 150 -20.89 -6.02 15.17
CA VAL A 150 -20.05 -5.57 16.27
C VAL A 150 -20.95 -5.56 17.51
N SER A 151 -20.83 -6.60 18.28
CA SER A 151 -21.57 -6.72 19.55
C SER A 151 -20.78 -6.08 20.68
#